data_ffedadf68569138865f74555464fc431
#
_entry.id   ffedadf68569138865f74555464fc431
#
_cell.length_a   1.000
_cell.length_b   1.000
_cell.length_c   1.000
_cell.angle_alpha   90.00
_cell.angle_beta   90.00
_cell.angle_gamma   90.00
#
_symmetry.space_group_name_H-M   'P 1'
#
loop_
_entity.id
_entity.type
_entity.pdbx_description
1 polymer ?
#
loop_
_entity_poly.entity_id
_entity_poly.type
_entity_poly.pdbx_seq_one_letter_code
_entity_poly.pdbx_strand_id
1 'polypeptide(L)'
;MQKTRDLTLVIFFAVVELVFQALIGQVPGLITGIEGIGYVFTIIYSIVQSVAYLMYEGRRWRIFAQGLLHALIAFPLIPTFILPVALAAIVNTLIVDVIFNSLYGRFKGANKLFVWILVVQVYYWSTQPLWLVPIFSFFVPLEEFIVAWFVPVMSVMLPIMIIEAVVGSYLGYKIYQRVEKIA
;
A
#
# COMPACT_ATOMS: atom_id res chain seq x y z
N MET A 1 -17.61 5.26 21.45
CA MET A 1 -18.03 4.58 20.21
C MET A 1 -17.12 4.88 18.99
N GLN A 2 -16.79 6.15 18.68
CA GLN A 2 -15.98 6.49 17.49
C GLN A 2 -14.57 5.87 17.49
N LYS A 3 -13.85 5.89 18.64
CA LYS A 3 -12.51 5.28 18.77
C LYS A 3 -12.50 3.77 18.53
N THR A 4 -13.54 3.06 18.98
CA THR A 4 -13.66 1.61 18.78
C THR A 4 -13.89 1.27 17.30
N ARG A 5 -14.76 2.02 16.61
CA ARG A 5 -14.99 1.88 15.16
C ARG A 5 -13.70 2.08 14.37
N ASP A 6 -12.92 3.10 14.70
CA ASP A 6 -11.67 3.39 14.01
C ASP A 6 -10.64 2.27 14.19
N LEU A 7 -10.49 1.76 15.41
CA LEU A 7 -9.58 0.64 15.69
C LEU A 7 -10.02 -0.63 14.94
N THR A 8 -11.32 -0.92 14.95
CA THR A 8 -11.87 -2.07 14.21
C THR A 8 -11.58 -1.97 12.70
N LEU A 9 -11.76 -0.79 12.10
CA LEU A 9 -11.46 -0.57 10.69
C LEU A 9 -9.97 -0.76 10.38
N VAL A 10 -9.08 -0.21 11.21
CA VAL A 10 -7.63 -0.36 11.04
C VAL A 10 -7.22 -1.83 11.09
N ILE A 11 -7.69 -2.58 12.08
CA ILE A 11 -7.40 -4.00 12.22
C ILE A 11 -7.98 -4.78 11.04
N PHE A 12 -9.24 -4.52 10.68
CA PHE A 12 -9.91 -5.20 9.56
C PHE A 12 -9.12 -5.04 8.26
N PHE A 13 -8.77 -3.80 7.88
CA PHE A 13 -8.05 -3.58 6.63
C PHE A 13 -6.61 -4.10 6.67
N ALA A 14 -5.92 -4.03 7.80
CA ALA A 14 -4.59 -4.64 7.94
C ALA A 14 -4.64 -6.17 7.75
N VAL A 15 -5.65 -6.84 8.30
CA VAL A 15 -5.85 -8.28 8.13
C VAL A 15 -6.24 -8.63 6.69
N VAL A 16 -7.12 -7.83 6.07
CA VAL A 16 -7.51 -8.03 4.65
C VAL A 16 -6.28 -7.93 3.74
N GLU A 17 -5.44 -6.92 3.93
CA GLU A 17 -4.19 -6.77 3.17
C GLU A 17 -3.26 -7.97 3.40
N LEU A 18 -3.10 -8.42 4.65
CA LEU A 18 -2.28 -9.58 4.99
C LEU A 18 -2.76 -10.85 4.28
N VAL A 19 -4.07 -11.11 4.28
CA VAL A 19 -4.66 -12.27 3.61
C VAL A 19 -4.40 -12.21 2.10
N PHE A 20 -4.60 -11.06 1.47
CA PHE A 20 -4.30 -10.90 0.05
C PHE A 20 -2.82 -11.03 -0.24
N GLN A 21 -1.95 -10.50 0.62
CA GLN A 21 -0.51 -10.67 0.47
C GLN A 21 -0.10 -12.14 0.55
N ALA A 22 -0.63 -12.89 1.50
CA ALA A 22 -0.36 -14.32 1.62
C ALA A 22 -0.85 -15.10 0.39
N LEU A 23 -2.08 -14.84 -0.07
CA LEU A 23 -2.69 -15.59 -1.18
C LEU A 23 -2.16 -15.19 -2.56
N ILE A 24 -1.98 -13.90 -2.80
CA ILE A 24 -1.70 -13.37 -4.14
C ILE A 24 -0.22 -13.03 -4.30
N GLY A 25 0.41 -12.53 -3.23
CA GLY A 25 1.83 -12.19 -3.25
C GLY A 25 2.74 -13.41 -3.15
N GLN A 26 2.38 -14.41 -2.33
CA GLN A 26 3.24 -15.55 -2.04
C GLN A 26 2.98 -16.76 -2.94
N VAL A 27 1.69 -17.13 -3.11
CA VAL A 27 1.34 -18.34 -3.85
C VAL A 27 1.86 -18.33 -5.29
N PRO A 28 1.73 -17.24 -6.08
CA PRO A 28 2.31 -17.18 -7.42
C PRO A 28 3.85 -17.30 -7.40
N GLY A 29 4.53 -16.66 -6.46
CA GLY A 29 5.98 -16.77 -6.29
C GLY A 29 6.44 -18.20 -6.00
N LEU A 30 5.72 -18.89 -5.11
CA LEU A 30 6.01 -20.29 -4.77
C LEU A 30 5.76 -21.24 -5.96
N ILE A 31 4.72 -20.99 -6.76
CA ILE A 31 4.39 -21.84 -7.91
C ILE A 31 5.36 -21.60 -9.08
N THR A 32 5.71 -20.34 -9.34
CA THR A 32 6.52 -19.96 -10.52
C THR A 32 8.01 -19.91 -10.23
N GLY A 33 8.42 -19.85 -8.96
CA GLY A 33 9.81 -19.62 -8.56
C GLY A 33 10.31 -18.20 -8.86
N ILE A 34 9.41 -17.28 -9.29
CA ILE A 34 9.79 -15.91 -9.63
C ILE A 34 9.53 -15.01 -8.40
N GLU A 35 10.61 -14.58 -7.76
CA GLU A 35 10.53 -13.62 -6.67
C GLU A 35 9.96 -12.29 -7.16
N GLY A 36 9.07 -11.71 -6.34
CA GLY A 36 8.47 -10.40 -6.65
C GLY A 36 7.29 -10.42 -7.61
N ILE A 37 6.89 -11.57 -8.17
CA ILE A 37 5.69 -11.67 -9.03
C ILE A 37 4.42 -11.16 -8.35
N GLY A 38 4.39 -11.14 -7.02
CA GLY A 38 3.29 -10.59 -6.24
C GLY A 38 3.04 -9.10 -6.49
N TYR A 39 4.04 -8.36 -6.96
CA TYR A 39 3.88 -6.94 -7.34
C TYR A 39 3.01 -6.75 -8.61
N VAL A 40 2.81 -7.80 -9.39
CA VAL A 40 1.88 -7.78 -10.55
C VAL A 40 0.40 -7.73 -10.10
N PHE A 41 0.12 -7.87 -8.82
CA PHE A 41 -1.24 -7.84 -8.27
C PHE A 41 -1.49 -6.65 -7.34
N THR A 42 -0.77 -5.55 -7.55
CA THR A 42 -0.96 -4.30 -6.78
C THR A 42 -2.36 -3.71 -6.92
N ILE A 43 -3.09 -4.09 -7.99
CA ILE A 43 -4.48 -3.66 -8.19
C ILE A 43 -5.38 -3.98 -6.99
N ILE A 44 -5.25 -5.18 -6.40
CA ILE A 44 -6.08 -5.59 -5.27
C ILE A 44 -5.73 -4.80 -4.02
N TYR A 45 -4.44 -4.59 -3.77
CA TYR A 45 -3.99 -3.73 -2.66
C TYR A 45 -4.49 -2.29 -2.83
N SER A 46 -4.40 -1.74 -4.05
CA SER A 46 -4.87 -0.40 -4.35
C SER A 46 -6.38 -0.26 -4.16
N ILE A 47 -7.17 -1.30 -4.45
CA ILE A 47 -8.61 -1.34 -4.16
C ILE A 47 -8.83 -1.26 -2.64
N VAL A 48 -8.21 -2.17 -1.89
CA VAL A 48 -8.39 -2.27 -0.42
C VAL A 48 -7.94 -0.98 0.27
N GLN A 49 -6.76 -0.49 -0.07
CA GLN A 49 -6.21 0.75 0.48
C GLN A 49 -7.07 1.96 0.13
N SER A 50 -7.59 2.05 -1.08
CA SER A 50 -8.46 3.17 -1.49
C SER A 50 -9.74 3.19 -0.66
N VAL A 51 -10.38 2.03 -0.46
CA VAL A 51 -11.55 1.93 0.42
C VAL A 51 -11.20 2.32 1.85
N ALA A 52 -10.11 1.75 2.39
CA ALA A 52 -9.66 2.02 3.75
C ALA A 52 -9.39 3.51 4.00
N TYR A 53 -8.60 4.14 3.14
CA TYR A 53 -8.21 5.55 3.28
C TYR A 53 -9.42 6.48 3.23
N LEU A 54 -10.37 6.21 2.34
CA LEU A 54 -11.61 6.96 2.26
C LEU A 54 -12.50 6.75 3.50
N MET A 55 -12.57 5.53 4.04
CA MET A 55 -13.32 5.23 5.27
C MET A 55 -12.66 5.82 6.53
N TYR A 56 -11.36 6.12 6.49
CA TYR A 56 -10.69 6.85 7.57
C TYR A 56 -11.02 8.35 7.59
N GLU A 57 -11.62 8.88 6.52
CA GLU A 57 -12.17 10.26 6.47
C GLU A 57 -11.16 11.35 6.85
N GLY A 58 -9.89 11.18 6.49
CA GLY A 58 -8.81 12.12 6.83
C GLY A 58 -8.41 12.14 8.30
N ARG A 59 -8.71 11.09 9.05
CA ARG A 59 -8.29 10.96 10.45
C ARG A 59 -6.83 10.55 10.52
N ARG A 60 -6.02 11.37 11.15
CA ARG A 60 -4.57 11.16 11.31
C ARG A 60 -4.26 9.82 11.96
N TRP A 61 -3.13 9.26 11.58
CA TRP A 61 -2.53 8.03 12.12
C TRP A 61 -3.27 6.74 11.78
N ARG A 62 -4.33 6.75 10.96
CA ARG A 62 -5.07 5.54 10.60
C ARG A 62 -4.39 4.75 9.50
N ILE A 63 -3.91 5.44 8.47
CA ILE A 63 -3.15 4.83 7.37
C ILE A 63 -1.83 4.28 7.91
N PHE A 64 -1.13 5.10 8.72
CA PHE A 64 0.11 4.66 9.36
C PHE A 64 -0.11 3.46 10.29
N ALA A 65 -1.14 3.48 11.14
CA ALA A 65 -1.44 2.38 12.05
C ALA A 65 -1.81 1.09 11.31
N GLN A 66 -2.53 1.18 10.18
CA GLN A 66 -2.81 0.03 9.30
C GLN A 66 -1.52 -0.55 8.73
N GLY A 67 -0.66 0.27 8.13
CA GLY A 67 0.60 -0.18 7.54
C GLY A 67 1.58 -0.72 8.57
N LEU A 68 1.66 -0.10 9.76
CA LEU A 68 2.48 -0.60 10.87
C LEU A 68 1.99 -1.96 11.35
N LEU A 69 0.69 -2.10 11.58
CA LEU A 69 0.10 -3.37 12.02
C LEU A 69 0.30 -4.46 10.96
N HIS A 70 0.04 -4.14 9.69
CA HIS A 70 0.30 -5.04 8.57
C HIS A 70 1.78 -5.48 8.55
N ALA A 71 2.73 -4.55 8.63
CA ALA A 71 4.16 -4.86 8.59
C ALA A 71 4.60 -5.72 9.78
N LEU A 72 4.11 -5.44 11.00
CA LEU A 72 4.44 -6.21 12.21
C LEU A 72 3.92 -7.65 12.14
N ILE A 73 2.77 -7.88 11.51
CA ILE A 73 2.20 -9.23 11.37
C ILE A 73 2.81 -9.95 10.15
N ALA A 74 2.98 -9.25 9.03
CA ALA A 74 3.51 -9.83 7.80
C ALA A 74 4.98 -10.26 7.94
N PHE A 75 5.80 -9.48 8.63
CA PHE A 75 7.23 -9.74 8.78
C PHE A 75 7.54 -11.15 9.32
N PRO A 76 6.93 -11.65 10.41
CA PRO A 76 7.19 -13.00 10.89
C PRO A 76 6.44 -14.09 10.12
N LEU A 77 5.39 -13.77 9.39
CA LEU A 77 4.52 -14.76 8.76
C LEU A 77 4.79 -14.97 7.26
N ILE A 78 5.35 -13.98 6.58
CA ILE A 78 5.54 -13.98 5.13
C ILE A 78 7.03 -13.99 4.81
N PRO A 79 7.61 -15.10 4.32
CA PRO A 79 9.06 -15.25 4.12
C PRO A 79 9.69 -14.19 3.22
N THR A 80 8.96 -13.70 2.21
CA THR A 80 9.46 -12.66 1.28
C THR A 80 9.28 -11.23 1.83
N PHE A 81 8.56 -11.07 2.95
CA PHE A 81 8.39 -9.78 3.62
C PHE A 81 9.52 -9.54 4.63
N ILE A 82 10.74 -9.48 4.12
CA ILE A 82 11.96 -9.30 4.90
C ILE A 82 12.02 -7.91 5.56
N LEU A 83 12.90 -7.76 6.56
CA LEU A 83 13.00 -6.54 7.35
C LEU A 83 13.13 -5.24 6.52
N PRO A 84 13.97 -5.15 5.46
CA PRO A 84 14.03 -3.95 4.64
C PRO A 84 12.69 -3.59 3.98
N VAL A 85 11.93 -4.59 3.52
CA VAL A 85 10.60 -4.38 2.91
C VAL A 85 9.59 -3.89 3.94
N ALA A 86 9.61 -4.46 5.15
CA ALA A 86 8.77 -4.01 6.26
C ALA A 86 9.06 -2.56 6.64
N LEU A 87 10.33 -2.19 6.77
CA LEU A 87 10.74 -0.81 7.07
C LEU A 87 10.33 0.16 5.97
N ALA A 88 10.51 -0.20 4.69
CA ALA A 88 10.08 0.62 3.56
C ALA A 88 8.56 0.85 3.56
N ALA A 89 7.77 -0.19 3.85
CA ALA A 89 6.32 -0.08 3.97
C ALA A 89 5.91 0.85 5.12
N ILE A 90 6.54 0.74 6.29
CA ILE A 90 6.27 1.60 7.46
C ILE A 90 6.58 3.06 7.14
N VAL A 91 7.74 3.36 6.56
CA VAL A 91 8.13 4.74 6.20
C VAL A 91 7.16 5.30 5.17
N ASN A 92 6.83 4.52 4.13
CA ASN A 92 5.93 4.97 3.08
C ASN A 92 4.51 5.25 3.60
N THR A 93 3.96 4.36 4.44
CA THR A 93 2.64 4.58 5.03
C THR A 93 2.59 5.77 5.98
N LEU A 94 3.68 6.07 6.69
CA LEU A 94 3.78 7.27 7.53
C LEU A 94 3.68 8.55 6.68
N ILE A 95 4.42 8.60 5.58
CA ILE A 95 4.41 9.76 4.68
C ILE A 95 3.05 9.91 4.01
N VAL A 96 2.48 8.81 3.55
CA VAL A 96 1.14 8.78 2.93
C VAL A 96 0.05 9.22 3.92
N ASP A 97 0.13 8.81 5.20
CA ASP A 97 -0.81 9.27 6.23
C ASP A 97 -0.78 10.79 6.37
N VAL A 98 0.41 11.37 6.44
CA VAL A 98 0.57 12.83 6.54
C VAL A 98 0.02 13.52 5.29
N ILE A 99 0.40 13.07 4.09
CA ILE A 99 -0.05 13.67 2.82
C ILE A 99 -1.56 13.56 2.68
N PHE A 100 -2.12 12.36 2.85
CA PHE A 100 -3.55 12.12 2.68
C PHE A 100 -4.40 12.99 3.61
N ASN A 101 -4.07 12.96 4.89
CA ASN A 101 -4.87 13.64 5.90
C ASN A 101 -4.75 15.16 5.84
N SER A 102 -3.60 15.71 5.44
CA SER A 102 -3.39 17.16 5.36
C SER A 102 -4.29 17.84 4.33
N LEU A 103 -4.65 17.15 3.25
CA LEU A 103 -5.41 17.71 2.14
C LEU A 103 -6.81 17.09 1.97
N TYR A 104 -7.14 16.04 2.75
CA TYR A 104 -8.42 15.33 2.64
C TYR A 104 -9.64 16.27 2.68
N GLY A 105 -9.70 17.15 3.68
CA GLY A 105 -10.81 18.09 3.84
C GLY A 105 -10.99 19.03 2.65
N ARG A 106 -9.89 19.49 2.06
CA ARG A 106 -9.91 20.37 0.86
C ARG A 106 -10.49 19.64 -0.35
N PHE A 107 -10.04 18.40 -0.60
CA PHE A 107 -10.53 17.60 -1.73
C PHE A 107 -11.97 17.11 -1.52
N LYS A 108 -12.36 16.79 -0.28
CA LYS A 108 -13.74 16.47 0.07
C LYS A 108 -14.67 17.67 -0.17
N GLY A 109 -14.31 18.84 0.32
CA GLY A 109 -15.10 20.06 0.11
C GLY A 109 -15.21 20.49 -1.35
N ALA A 110 -14.20 20.19 -2.18
CA ALA A 110 -14.21 20.44 -3.61
C ALA A 110 -14.89 19.33 -4.44
N ASN A 111 -15.45 18.29 -3.81
CA ASN A 111 -16.00 17.09 -4.47
C ASN A 111 -15.01 16.37 -5.41
N LYS A 112 -13.72 16.34 -5.03
CA LYS A 112 -12.62 15.76 -5.81
C LYS A 112 -11.93 14.60 -5.10
N LEU A 113 -12.62 13.86 -4.23
CA LEU A 113 -12.05 12.74 -3.49
C LEU A 113 -11.47 11.64 -4.40
N PHE A 114 -12.11 11.39 -5.55
CA PHE A 114 -11.56 10.43 -6.51
C PHE A 114 -10.18 10.85 -7.01
N VAL A 115 -10.01 12.10 -7.39
CA VAL A 115 -8.72 12.62 -7.85
C VAL A 115 -7.68 12.50 -6.74
N TRP A 116 -8.08 12.79 -5.50
CA TRP A 116 -7.18 12.73 -4.37
C TRP A 116 -6.70 11.31 -4.07
N ILE A 117 -7.61 10.35 -4.00
CA ILE A 117 -7.22 8.95 -3.75
C ILE A 117 -6.35 8.39 -4.88
N LEU A 118 -6.63 8.74 -6.13
CA LEU A 118 -5.83 8.37 -7.28
C LEU A 118 -4.39 8.90 -7.16
N VAL A 119 -4.22 10.18 -6.87
CA VAL A 119 -2.90 10.80 -6.68
C VAL A 119 -2.14 10.12 -5.54
N VAL A 120 -2.80 9.85 -4.43
CA VAL A 120 -2.19 9.21 -3.26
C VAL A 120 -1.78 7.77 -3.55
N GLN A 121 -2.59 6.99 -4.25
CA GLN A 121 -2.25 5.62 -4.60
C GLN A 121 -1.11 5.54 -5.63
N VAL A 122 -1.12 6.41 -6.65
CA VAL A 122 0.00 6.51 -7.59
C VAL A 122 1.28 6.91 -6.86
N TYR A 123 1.21 7.88 -5.95
CA TYR A 123 2.35 8.26 -5.10
C TYR A 123 2.82 7.06 -4.26
N TYR A 124 1.93 6.38 -3.55
CA TYR A 124 2.27 5.23 -2.70
C TYR A 124 3.04 4.17 -3.48
N TRP A 125 2.50 3.70 -4.60
CA TRP A 125 3.07 2.61 -5.38
C TRP A 125 4.30 3.00 -6.19
N SER A 126 4.45 4.28 -6.56
CA SER A 126 5.70 4.74 -7.20
C SER A 126 6.83 4.98 -6.21
N THR A 127 6.54 5.36 -4.97
CA THR A 127 7.57 5.68 -3.98
C THR A 127 7.97 4.51 -3.09
N GLN A 128 7.08 3.54 -2.88
CA GLN A 128 7.38 2.38 -2.03
C GLN A 128 8.67 1.64 -2.46
N PRO A 129 8.90 1.31 -3.74
CA PRO A 129 10.15 0.70 -4.16
C PRO A 129 11.36 1.61 -3.95
N LEU A 130 11.19 2.92 -4.09
CA LEU A 130 12.30 3.87 -3.91
C LEU A 130 12.84 3.88 -2.48
N TRP A 131 11.98 3.62 -1.47
CA TRP A 131 12.41 3.48 -0.08
C TRP A 131 13.27 2.25 0.18
N LEU A 132 13.20 1.24 -0.70
CA LEU A 132 14.08 0.08 -0.60
C LEU A 132 15.55 0.46 -0.80
N VAL A 133 15.84 1.41 -1.69
CA VAL A 133 17.21 1.81 -2.02
C VAL A 133 18.01 2.27 -0.79
N PRO A 134 17.60 3.32 -0.04
CA PRO A 134 18.32 3.74 1.14
C PRO A 134 18.29 2.69 2.26
N ILE A 135 17.23 1.91 2.39
CA ILE A 135 17.11 0.92 3.45
C ILE A 135 18.01 -0.29 3.18
N PHE A 136 18.03 -0.80 1.95
CA PHE A 136 18.91 -1.92 1.58
C PHE A 136 20.40 -1.56 1.67
N SER A 137 20.77 -0.28 1.51
CA SER A 137 22.16 0.15 1.65
C SER A 137 22.79 -0.13 3.04
N PHE A 138 21.98 -0.36 4.06
CA PHE A 138 22.42 -0.78 5.38
C PHE A 138 22.70 -2.29 5.48
N PHE A 139 22.28 -3.09 4.51
CA PHE A 139 22.34 -4.55 4.55
C PHE A 139 23.23 -5.16 3.46
N VAL A 140 23.30 -4.50 2.29
CA VAL A 140 24.08 -4.98 1.13
C VAL A 140 24.76 -3.81 0.42
N PRO A 141 25.84 -4.05 -0.36
CA PRO A 141 26.46 -3.02 -1.18
C PRO A 141 25.46 -2.40 -2.14
N LEU A 142 25.31 -1.08 -2.08
CA LEU A 142 24.26 -0.35 -2.79
C LEU A 142 24.36 -0.50 -4.31
N GLU A 143 25.57 -0.47 -4.85
CA GLU A 143 25.82 -0.60 -6.30
C GLU A 143 25.34 -1.95 -6.82
N GLU A 144 25.68 -3.04 -6.13
CA GLU A 144 25.25 -4.39 -6.48
C GLU A 144 23.71 -4.51 -6.44
N PHE A 145 23.08 -4.00 -5.39
CA PHE A 145 21.62 -4.01 -5.27
C PHE A 145 20.95 -3.21 -6.39
N ILE A 146 21.44 -2.01 -6.72
CA ILE A 146 20.84 -1.16 -7.75
C ILE A 146 20.98 -1.78 -9.13
N VAL A 147 22.19 -2.20 -9.51
CA VAL A 147 22.47 -2.64 -10.87
C VAL A 147 21.94 -4.06 -11.12
N ALA A 148 22.13 -4.97 -10.17
CA ALA A 148 21.77 -6.37 -10.39
C ALA A 148 20.29 -6.66 -10.20
N TRP A 149 19.61 -5.89 -9.35
CA TRP A 149 18.23 -6.21 -8.99
C TRP A 149 17.27 -5.03 -9.18
N PHE A 150 17.54 -3.87 -8.55
CA PHE A 150 16.55 -2.80 -8.47
C PHE A 150 16.19 -2.22 -9.84
N VAL A 151 17.18 -1.83 -10.65
CA VAL A 151 16.91 -1.22 -11.97
C VAL A 151 16.25 -2.21 -12.94
N PRO A 152 16.74 -3.44 -13.12
CA PRO A 152 16.08 -4.40 -14.02
C PRO A 152 14.64 -4.71 -13.62
N VAL A 153 14.39 -4.95 -12.33
CA VAL A 153 13.04 -5.29 -11.83
C VAL A 153 12.11 -4.09 -11.92
N MET A 154 12.53 -2.93 -11.43
CA MET A 154 11.68 -1.74 -11.37
C MET A 154 11.40 -1.12 -12.73
N SER A 155 12.29 -1.25 -13.71
CA SER A 155 12.01 -0.77 -15.08
C SER A 155 10.77 -1.41 -15.69
N VAL A 156 10.48 -2.66 -15.34
CA VAL A 156 9.29 -3.40 -15.81
C VAL A 156 8.13 -3.26 -14.84
N MET A 157 8.38 -3.43 -13.55
CA MET A 157 7.30 -3.49 -12.55
C MET A 157 6.67 -2.13 -12.24
N LEU A 158 7.46 -1.06 -12.21
CA LEU A 158 6.94 0.26 -11.83
C LEU A 158 5.83 0.77 -12.77
N PRO A 159 5.94 0.69 -14.11
CA PRO A 159 4.83 1.04 -14.99
C PRO A 159 3.57 0.21 -14.73
N ILE A 160 3.71 -1.09 -14.49
CA ILE A 160 2.60 -1.99 -14.18
C ILE A 160 1.92 -1.56 -12.87
N MET A 161 2.70 -1.36 -11.81
CA MET A 161 2.20 -0.91 -10.50
C MET A 161 1.45 0.42 -10.59
N ILE A 162 1.92 1.37 -11.39
CA ILE A 162 1.23 2.65 -11.61
C ILE A 162 -0.11 2.44 -12.31
N ILE A 163 -0.16 1.65 -13.37
CA ILE A 163 -1.42 1.34 -14.09
C ILE A 163 -2.41 0.66 -13.13
N GLU A 164 -1.95 -0.31 -12.38
CA GLU A 164 -2.77 -1.02 -11.41
C GLU A 164 -3.24 -0.13 -10.26
N ALA A 165 -2.41 0.81 -9.81
CA ALA A 165 -2.80 1.81 -8.81
C ALA A 165 -3.92 2.71 -9.33
N VAL A 166 -3.88 3.12 -10.59
CA VAL A 166 -4.95 3.92 -11.23
C VAL A 166 -6.25 3.13 -11.29
N VAL A 167 -6.21 1.90 -11.81
CA VAL A 167 -7.41 1.05 -11.93
C VAL A 167 -7.95 0.68 -10.56
N GLY A 168 -7.08 0.29 -9.64
CA GLY A 168 -7.44 -0.06 -8.26
C GLY A 168 -8.07 1.12 -7.50
N SER A 169 -7.54 2.35 -7.68
CA SER A 169 -8.13 3.56 -7.11
C SER A 169 -9.54 3.82 -7.62
N TYR A 170 -9.77 3.64 -8.91
CA TYR A 170 -11.09 3.79 -9.50
C TYR A 170 -12.09 2.78 -8.94
N LEU A 171 -11.72 1.51 -8.91
CA LEU A 171 -12.57 0.44 -8.37
C LEU A 171 -12.82 0.63 -6.87
N GLY A 172 -11.80 0.93 -6.09
CA GLY A 172 -11.92 1.19 -4.66
C GLY A 172 -12.80 2.39 -4.36
N TYR A 173 -12.68 3.48 -5.12
CA TYR A 173 -13.59 4.62 -5.00
C TYR A 173 -15.05 4.27 -5.31
N LYS A 174 -15.30 3.44 -6.33
CA LYS A 174 -16.66 2.96 -6.64
C LYS A 174 -17.23 2.07 -5.54
N ILE A 175 -16.43 1.21 -4.93
CA ILE A 175 -16.83 0.40 -3.78
C ILE A 175 -17.16 1.32 -2.60
N TYR A 176 -16.28 2.26 -2.27
CA TYR A 176 -16.52 3.23 -1.20
C TYR A 176 -17.85 3.96 -1.37
N GLN A 177 -18.14 4.48 -2.58
CA GLN A 177 -19.41 5.17 -2.87
C GLN A 177 -20.65 4.29 -2.64
N ARG A 178 -20.53 2.98 -2.85
CA ARG A 178 -21.63 2.03 -2.58
C ARG A 178 -21.80 1.78 -1.09
N VAL A 179 -20.70 1.60 -0.38
CA VAL A 179 -20.72 1.39 1.07
C VAL A 179 -21.25 2.62 1.79
N GLU A 180 -20.82 3.82 1.40
CA GLU A 180 -21.30 5.09 1.99
C GLU A 180 -22.81 5.28 1.83
N LYS A 181 -23.43 4.79 0.76
CA LYS A 181 -24.88 4.86 0.55
C LYS A 181 -25.71 3.90 1.39
N ILE A 182 -25.05 2.86 1.92
CA ILE A 182 -25.73 1.80 2.71
C ILE A 182 -25.58 2.07 4.22
N ALA A 183 -24.52 2.78 4.62
CA ALA A 183 -24.21 3.11 6.01
C ALA A 183 -24.97 4.34 6.50
#